data_cad8e3a48baf8526bf94393eef9fc05e
#
_entry.id   cad8e3a48baf8526bf94393eef9fc05e
#
_cell.length_a   1.000
_cell.length_b   1.000
_cell.length_c   1.000
_cell.angle_alpha   90.00
_cell.angle_beta   90.00
_cell.angle_gamma   90.00
#
_symmetry.space_group_name_H-M   'P 1'
#
loop_
_entity.id
_entity.type
_entity.pdbx_description
1 polymer ?
#
loop_
_entity_poly.entity_id
_entity_poly.type
_entity_poly.pdbx_seq_one_letter_code
_entity_poly.pdbx_strand_id
1 'polypeptide(L)'
;MTSLVGNMREHLEQIIEKINNNEYFGVIRPSDGEFLILENHTFTAQTGDDWTNKSDGLLREHLKEAIKNINPKLYIGIPCNTCGHSPSNMYDDYLIKYQVPKTNLTYANIFCNSNWSRTIEFLKSYEKGFFLITTGTLECDFPIKERCYIDKFLVNNWNEVWETETERILNYIKDKQNELICFASGPMTKVWIPKCMELNPNNVYLDIGSVLDCYTKGTIRPYTDPNTTYSKECCIFL
;
A
#
# COMPACT_ATOMS: atom_id res chain seq x y z
N MET A 1 12.21 -11.84 15.69
CA MET A 1 10.75 -11.92 15.82
C MET A 1 10.25 -10.55 16.20
N THR A 2 9.86 -9.75 15.23
CA THR A 2 9.11 -8.53 15.51
C THR A 2 7.65 -8.93 15.58
N SER A 3 7.21 -9.38 16.76
CA SER A 3 5.79 -9.33 17.08
C SER A 3 5.35 -7.89 16.87
N LEU A 4 4.18 -7.67 16.30
CA LEU A 4 3.53 -6.36 16.28
C LEU A 4 3.19 -5.94 17.72
N VAL A 5 4.22 -5.55 18.46
CA VAL A 5 4.11 -4.99 19.79
C VAL A 5 4.38 -3.50 19.62
N GLY A 6 3.33 -2.72 19.71
CA GLY A 6 3.42 -1.28 19.55
C GLY A 6 2.22 -0.71 18.80
N ASN A 7 2.09 0.59 18.84
CA ASN A 7 1.02 1.27 18.13
C ASN A 7 1.45 1.64 16.69
N MET A 8 0.47 1.95 15.87
CA MET A 8 0.67 2.27 14.46
C MET A 8 1.60 3.48 14.24
N ARG A 9 1.63 4.45 15.18
CA ARG A 9 2.51 5.62 15.11
C ARG A 9 3.98 5.23 15.27
N GLU A 10 4.29 4.37 16.22
CA GLU A 10 5.64 3.88 16.46
C GLU A 10 6.19 3.13 15.25
N HIS A 11 5.35 2.29 14.62
CA HIS A 11 5.74 1.61 13.39
C HIS A 11 6.00 2.58 12.22
N LEU A 12 5.18 3.64 12.08
CA LEU A 12 5.42 4.66 11.06
C LEU A 12 6.78 5.36 11.28
N GLU A 13 7.09 5.76 12.51
CA GLU A 13 8.37 6.42 12.79
C GLU A 13 9.56 5.47 12.52
N GLN A 14 9.44 4.18 12.81
CA GLN A 14 10.46 3.18 12.45
C GLN A 14 10.64 3.07 10.93
N ILE A 15 9.55 3.10 10.15
CA ILE A 15 9.62 3.10 8.68
C ILE A 15 10.32 4.37 8.18
N ILE A 16 9.96 5.53 8.72
CA ILE A 16 10.60 6.82 8.37
C ILE A 16 12.09 6.81 8.72
N GLU A 17 12.44 6.31 9.90
CA GLU A 17 13.83 6.18 10.32
C GLU A 17 14.64 5.29 9.36
N LYS A 18 14.10 4.14 8.97
CA LYS A 18 14.72 3.24 7.98
C LYS A 18 14.97 3.93 6.64
N ILE A 19 14.00 4.71 6.16
CA ILE A 19 14.16 5.50 4.92
C ILE A 19 15.30 6.51 5.06
N ASN A 20 15.35 7.23 6.18
CA ASN A 20 16.40 8.22 6.46
C ASN A 20 17.79 7.57 6.59
N ASN A 21 17.85 6.35 7.09
CA ASN A 21 19.08 5.55 7.20
C ASN A 21 19.47 4.86 5.89
N ASN A 22 18.74 5.09 4.79
CA ASN A 22 18.92 4.44 3.49
C ASN A 22 18.86 2.90 3.55
N GLU A 23 18.01 2.35 4.40
CA GLU A 23 17.69 0.93 4.38
C GLU A 23 16.74 0.63 3.22
N TYR A 24 16.91 -0.50 2.54
CA TYR A 24 16.09 -0.92 1.40
C TYR A 24 15.08 -1.97 1.83
N PHE A 25 13.81 -1.70 1.55
CA PHE A 25 12.68 -2.57 1.91
C PHE A 25 11.44 -2.23 1.10
N GLY A 26 10.42 -3.06 1.24
CA GLY A 26 9.09 -2.80 0.68
C GLY A 26 8.00 -2.85 1.74
N VAL A 27 6.90 -2.15 1.49
CA VAL A 27 5.68 -2.22 2.29
C VAL A 27 4.50 -2.44 1.36
N ILE A 28 3.76 -3.52 1.56
CA ILE A 28 2.46 -3.76 0.93
C ILE A 28 1.37 -3.71 2.00
N ARG A 29 0.18 -3.19 1.65
CA ARG A 29 -0.88 -2.94 2.61
C ARG A 29 -2.24 -3.47 2.12
N PRO A 30 -2.44 -4.80 2.10
CA PRO A 30 -3.77 -5.34 1.82
C PRO A 30 -4.79 -4.77 2.82
N SER A 31 -5.89 -4.24 2.29
CA SER A 31 -6.95 -3.59 3.04
C SER A 31 -8.32 -4.17 2.65
N ASP A 32 -9.40 -3.50 2.98
CA ASP A 32 -10.78 -3.94 2.74
C ASP A 32 -11.05 -4.36 1.29
N GLY A 33 -10.62 -3.58 0.31
CA GLY A 33 -10.78 -3.92 -1.11
C GLY A 33 -10.05 -5.19 -1.50
N GLU A 34 -8.79 -5.36 -1.08
CA GLU A 34 -8.02 -6.57 -1.34
C GLU A 34 -8.61 -7.79 -0.65
N PHE A 35 -9.22 -7.61 0.54
CA PHE A 35 -9.95 -8.70 1.19
C PHE A 35 -11.13 -9.20 0.36
N LEU A 36 -11.93 -8.30 -0.18
CA LEU A 36 -13.05 -8.68 -1.05
C LEU A 36 -12.55 -9.44 -2.28
N ILE A 37 -11.41 -9.05 -2.86
CA ILE A 37 -10.78 -9.79 -3.96
C ILE A 37 -10.37 -11.19 -3.50
N LEU A 38 -9.68 -11.29 -2.36
CA LEU A 38 -9.21 -12.57 -1.81
C LEU A 38 -10.36 -13.52 -1.48
N GLU A 39 -11.50 -12.99 -1.01
CA GLU A 39 -12.75 -13.73 -0.76
C GLU A 39 -13.57 -14.01 -2.04
N ASN A 40 -13.03 -13.65 -3.19
CA ASN A 40 -13.66 -13.90 -4.49
C ASN A 40 -14.97 -13.14 -4.73
N HIS A 41 -15.10 -11.93 -4.15
CA HIS A 41 -16.27 -11.09 -4.37
C HIS A 41 -16.15 -10.28 -5.66
N THR A 42 -17.28 -10.21 -6.39
CA THR A 42 -17.45 -9.19 -7.44
C THR A 42 -17.97 -7.92 -6.80
N PHE A 43 -17.28 -6.81 -6.98
CA PHE A 43 -17.68 -5.51 -6.43
C PHE A 43 -17.08 -4.37 -7.23
N THR A 44 -17.66 -3.19 -7.08
CA THR A 44 -17.12 -1.94 -7.61
C THR A 44 -16.60 -1.11 -6.44
N ALA A 45 -15.33 -0.72 -6.52
CA ALA A 45 -14.74 0.19 -5.56
C ALA A 45 -15.41 1.55 -5.65
N GLN A 46 -15.70 2.13 -4.49
CA GLN A 46 -16.35 3.44 -4.36
C GLN A 46 -15.31 4.51 -4.02
N THR A 47 -15.80 5.74 -3.82
CA THR A 47 -14.98 6.87 -3.34
C THR A 47 -13.89 7.28 -4.35
N GLY A 48 -14.28 7.40 -5.64
CA GLY A 48 -13.44 7.96 -6.70
C GLY A 48 -12.44 6.97 -7.32
N ASP A 49 -12.45 5.72 -6.89
CA ASP A 49 -11.62 4.68 -7.50
C ASP A 49 -12.33 4.04 -8.71
N ASP A 50 -13.64 3.78 -8.62
CA ASP A 50 -14.59 3.37 -9.69
C ASP A 50 -14.20 2.12 -10.50
N TRP A 51 -13.19 1.36 -10.08
CA TRP A 51 -12.82 0.10 -10.71
C TRP A 51 -13.69 -1.04 -10.20
N THR A 52 -13.85 -2.06 -11.04
CA THR A 52 -14.65 -3.25 -10.71
C THR A 52 -13.77 -4.49 -10.67
N ASN A 53 -13.80 -5.22 -9.55
CA ASN A 53 -13.24 -6.56 -9.48
C ASN A 53 -14.28 -7.58 -9.95
N LYS A 54 -13.86 -8.47 -10.83
CA LYS A 54 -14.63 -9.67 -11.23
C LYS A 54 -14.12 -10.86 -10.44
N SER A 55 -15.02 -11.71 -9.96
CA SER A 55 -14.65 -12.96 -9.31
C SER A 55 -13.80 -13.86 -10.23
N ASP A 56 -13.01 -14.76 -9.62
CA ASP A 56 -12.16 -15.76 -10.31
C ASP A 56 -11.09 -15.19 -11.25
N GLY A 57 -10.66 -13.93 -11.00
CA GLY A 57 -9.61 -13.27 -11.77
C GLY A 57 -8.19 -13.60 -11.31
N LEU A 58 -7.21 -13.47 -12.21
CA LEU A 58 -5.77 -13.60 -11.92
C LEU A 58 -5.30 -12.66 -10.82
N LEU A 59 -5.92 -11.50 -10.64
CA LEU A 59 -5.56 -10.56 -9.59
C LEU A 59 -5.66 -11.19 -8.20
N ARG A 60 -6.67 -12.03 -7.97
CA ARG A 60 -6.84 -12.78 -6.72
C ARG A 60 -5.66 -13.72 -6.45
N GLU A 61 -5.24 -14.47 -7.47
CA GLU A 61 -4.12 -15.41 -7.32
C GLU A 61 -2.79 -14.66 -7.10
N HIS A 62 -2.57 -13.59 -7.85
CA HIS A 62 -1.39 -12.73 -7.66
C HIS A 62 -1.35 -12.08 -6.28
N LEU A 63 -2.50 -11.65 -5.74
CA LEU A 63 -2.58 -11.12 -4.38
C LEU A 63 -2.25 -12.19 -3.34
N LYS A 64 -2.76 -13.43 -3.51
CA LYS A 64 -2.41 -14.55 -2.62
C LYS A 64 -0.91 -14.84 -2.60
N GLU A 65 -0.26 -14.80 -3.76
CA GLU A 65 1.19 -14.94 -3.86
C GLU A 65 1.93 -13.81 -3.15
N ALA A 66 1.50 -12.57 -3.39
CA ALA A 66 2.12 -11.39 -2.80
C ALA A 66 2.09 -11.40 -1.27
N ILE A 67 0.96 -11.77 -0.66
CA ILE A 67 0.81 -11.79 0.81
C ILE A 67 1.48 -12.99 1.49
N LYS A 68 1.85 -14.04 0.74
CA LYS A 68 2.63 -15.18 1.22
C LYS A 68 4.14 -14.97 1.09
N ASN A 69 4.56 -13.84 0.54
CA ASN A 69 5.96 -13.57 0.26
C ASN A 69 6.80 -13.57 1.54
N ILE A 70 7.85 -14.39 1.54
CA ILE A 70 8.74 -14.61 2.69
C ILE A 70 9.98 -13.69 2.68
N ASN A 71 10.06 -12.73 1.77
CA ASN A 71 11.19 -11.81 1.72
C ASN A 71 11.33 -11.05 3.05
N PRO A 72 12.46 -11.17 3.77
CA PRO A 72 12.64 -10.57 5.09
C PRO A 72 12.68 -9.04 5.06
N LYS A 73 12.75 -8.44 3.89
CA LYS A 73 12.69 -6.98 3.68
C LYS A 73 11.32 -6.48 3.23
N LEU A 74 10.33 -7.36 3.07
CA LEU A 74 8.97 -6.99 2.71
C LEU A 74 8.10 -6.93 3.97
N TYR A 75 7.58 -5.76 4.28
CA TYR A 75 6.58 -5.57 5.34
C TYR A 75 5.18 -5.77 4.77
N ILE A 76 4.37 -6.60 5.44
CA ILE A 76 3.00 -6.90 5.03
C ILE A 76 2.04 -6.27 6.05
N GLY A 77 1.24 -5.33 5.58
CA GLY A 77 0.22 -4.67 6.37
C GLY A 77 -0.94 -5.61 6.66
N ILE A 78 -1.38 -5.61 7.91
CA ILE A 78 -2.53 -6.38 8.35
C ILE A 78 -3.58 -5.45 8.96
N PRO A 79 -4.88 -5.76 8.83
CA PRO A 79 -5.93 -4.98 9.45
C PRO A 79 -5.80 -5.04 10.97
N CYS A 80 -6.04 -3.92 11.62
CA CYS A 80 -6.09 -3.89 13.08
C CYS A 80 -7.50 -4.20 13.61
N ASN A 81 -7.58 -4.60 14.87
CA ASN A 81 -8.84 -4.94 15.52
C ASN A 81 -9.70 -3.72 15.89
N THR A 82 -9.14 -2.51 15.81
CA THR A 82 -9.78 -1.29 16.32
C THR A 82 -10.39 -0.39 15.25
N CYS A 83 -10.05 -0.56 13.97
CA CYS A 83 -10.55 0.28 12.88
C CYS A 83 -11.99 -0.06 12.41
N GLY A 84 -12.84 -0.55 13.27
CA GLY A 84 -14.31 -0.53 13.16
C GLY A 84 -14.97 -1.40 12.08
N HIS A 85 -14.21 -2.04 11.21
CA HIS A 85 -14.78 -2.85 10.11
C HIS A 85 -14.43 -4.34 10.21
N SER A 86 -13.73 -4.74 11.26
CA SER A 86 -13.28 -6.13 11.40
C SER A 86 -13.74 -6.71 12.73
N PRO A 87 -14.34 -7.92 12.74
CA PRO A 87 -14.58 -8.68 13.96
C PRO A 87 -13.25 -8.91 14.70
N SER A 88 -13.31 -9.00 16.01
CA SER A 88 -12.16 -9.09 16.93
C SER A 88 -11.13 -10.21 16.64
N ASN A 89 -11.44 -11.17 15.78
CA ASN A 89 -10.57 -12.30 15.43
C ASN A 89 -10.05 -12.25 13.99
N MET A 90 -10.34 -11.20 13.22
CA MET A 90 -10.04 -11.15 11.79
C MET A 90 -8.55 -11.19 11.50
N TYR A 91 -7.73 -10.71 12.41
CA TYR A 91 -6.28 -10.71 12.30
C TYR A 91 -5.69 -12.14 12.28
N ASP A 92 -5.99 -12.96 13.29
CA ASP A 92 -5.46 -14.32 13.35
C ASP A 92 -6.04 -15.19 12.23
N ASP A 93 -7.34 -15.05 11.98
CA ASP A 93 -8.00 -15.75 10.87
C ASP A 93 -7.36 -15.39 9.52
N TYR A 94 -7.01 -14.11 9.31
CA TYR A 94 -6.34 -13.65 8.10
C TYR A 94 -4.94 -14.27 7.94
N LEU A 95 -4.12 -14.21 8.98
CA LEU A 95 -2.77 -14.77 8.94
C LEU A 95 -2.80 -16.27 8.65
N ILE A 96 -3.74 -17.00 9.28
CA ILE A 96 -3.88 -18.45 9.10
C ILE A 96 -4.46 -18.76 7.72
N LYS A 97 -5.58 -18.16 7.36
CA LYS A 97 -6.32 -18.43 6.12
C LYS A 97 -5.47 -18.18 4.88
N TYR A 98 -4.72 -17.08 4.88
CA TYR A 98 -3.91 -16.66 3.74
C TYR A 98 -2.44 -17.02 3.88
N GLN A 99 -2.05 -17.72 4.95
CA GLN A 99 -0.67 -18.15 5.20
C GLN A 99 0.34 -16.99 5.18
N VAL A 100 -0.07 -15.84 5.72
CA VAL A 100 0.78 -14.66 5.78
C VAL A 100 1.94 -14.91 6.73
N PRO A 101 3.20 -14.67 6.34
CA PRO A 101 4.35 -14.84 7.23
C PRO A 101 4.24 -13.92 8.45
N LYS A 102 4.50 -14.46 9.65
CA LYS A 102 4.49 -13.67 10.90
C LYS A 102 5.73 -12.79 11.07
N THR A 103 6.61 -12.74 10.07
CA THR A 103 7.80 -11.89 10.03
C THR A 103 7.47 -10.59 9.31
N ASN A 104 8.02 -9.48 9.78
CA ASN A 104 7.86 -8.17 9.14
C ASN A 104 6.40 -7.74 8.92
N LEU A 105 5.54 -7.97 9.89
CA LEU A 105 4.18 -7.47 9.85
C LEU A 105 4.16 -5.97 10.20
N THR A 106 3.23 -5.25 9.57
CA THR A 106 2.90 -3.86 9.89
C THR A 106 1.39 -3.65 9.82
N TYR A 107 0.92 -2.43 9.98
CA TYR A 107 -0.50 -2.10 9.91
C TYR A 107 -0.95 -1.81 8.48
N ALA A 108 -2.10 -2.33 8.05
CA ALA A 108 -2.68 -1.97 6.76
C ALA A 108 -2.91 -0.45 6.61
N ASN A 109 -3.19 0.25 7.71
CA ASN A 109 -3.40 1.68 7.75
C ASN A 109 -2.16 2.49 8.17
N ILE A 110 -0.95 1.91 8.07
CA ILE A 110 0.30 2.53 8.56
C ILE A 110 0.52 3.98 8.07
N PHE A 111 0.10 4.30 6.86
CA PHE A 111 0.25 5.63 6.25
C PHE A 111 -1.04 6.48 6.26
N CYS A 112 -2.14 5.91 6.69
CA CYS A 112 -3.48 6.52 6.69
C CYS A 112 -3.98 6.78 8.11
N ASN A 113 -5.28 7.07 8.25
CA ASN A 113 -5.97 7.25 9.52
C ASN A 113 -5.22 8.25 10.43
N SER A 114 -5.00 7.94 11.69
CA SER A 114 -4.31 8.84 12.64
C SER A 114 -2.85 9.13 12.25
N ASN A 115 -2.28 8.39 11.32
CA ASN A 115 -0.92 8.62 10.79
C ASN A 115 -0.88 9.53 9.56
N TRP A 116 -2.04 9.83 8.94
CA TRP A 116 -2.09 10.54 7.67
C TRP A 116 -1.33 11.87 7.68
N SER A 117 -1.59 12.74 8.66
CA SER A 117 -0.93 14.04 8.75
C SER A 117 0.59 13.92 8.85
N ARG A 118 1.09 12.95 9.63
CA ARG A 118 2.52 12.69 9.78
C ARG A 118 3.13 12.12 8.48
N THR A 119 2.40 11.28 7.78
CA THR A 119 2.84 10.77 6.48
C THR A 119 2.95 11.89 5.44
N ILE A 120 1.96 12.80 5.40
CA ILE A 120 1.99 13.98 4.52
C ILE A 120 3.17 14.90 4.86
N GLU A 121 3.40 15.17 6.14
CA GLU A 121 4.55 15.95 6.61
C GLU A 121 5.87 15.34 6.12
N PHE A 122 6.05 14.04 6.35
CA PHE A 122 7.23 13.30 5.90
C PHE A 122 7.41 13.41 4.37
N LEU A 123 6.38 13.10 3.58
CA LEU A 123 6.48 13.13 2.12
C LEU A 123 6.78 14.55 1.58
N LYS A 124 6.23 15.60 2.20
CA LYS A 124 6.51 17.00 1.83
C LYS A 124 7.93 17.44 2.18
N SER A 125 8.46 16.98 3.30
CA SER A 125 9.79 17.34 3.79
C SER A 125 10.92 16.44 3.29
N TYR A 126 10.62 15.41 2.49
CA TYR A 126 11.62 14.47 2.01
C TYR A 126 12.50 15.09 0.92
N GLU A 127 13.63 15.67 1.31
CA GLU A 127 14.50 16.49 0.46
C GLU A 127 15.02 15.78 -0.79
N LYS A 128 15.27 14.46 -0.72
CA LYS A 128 15.70 13.67 -1.87
C LYS A 128 14.62 13.55 -2.95
N GLY A 129 13.36 13.84 -2.61
CA GLY A 129 12.22 13.61 -3.49
C GLY A 129 11.94 12.12 -3.74
N PHE A 130 10.80 11.83 -4.33
CA PHE A 130 10.36 10.45 -4.56
C PHE A 130 9.73 10.26 -5.96
N PHE A 131 9.70 9.01 -6.42
CA PHE A 131 8.97 8.61 -7.61
C PHE A 131 7.56 8.19 -7.23
N LEU A 132 6.57 8.53 -8.05
CA LEU A 132 5.16 8.24 -7.77
C LEU A 132 4.53 7.44 -8.90
N ILE A 133 4.08 6.22 -8.61
CA ILE A 133 3.29 5.38 -9.51
C ILE A 133 1.84 5.51 -9.07
N THR A 134 0.97 6.10 -9.90
CA THR A 134 -0.34 6.57 -9.45
C THR A 134 -1.41 6.55 -10.54
N THR A 135 -2.65 6.41 -10.13
CA THR A 135 -3.84 6.66 -10.95
C THR A 135 -4.31 8.11 -10.89
N GLY A 136 -3.74 8.93 -10.00
CA GLY A 136 -4.08 10.35 -9.85
C GLY A 136 -3.37 11.22 -10.88
N THR A 137 -4.11 12.17 -11.47
CA THR A 137 -3.64 13.01 -12.58
C THR A 137 -3.44 14.49 -12.22
N LEU A 138 -3.93 14.92 -11.04
CA LEU A 138 -3.78 16.32 -10.63
C LEU A 138 -2.35 16.62 -10.17
N GLU A 139 -1.84 17.78 -10.54
CA GLU A 139 -0.57 18.27 -10.04
C GLU A 139 -0.68 18.66 -8.57
N CYS A 140 0.40 18.44 -7.82
CA CYS A 140 0.45 18.75 -6.39
C CYS A 140 1.85 19.16 -5.95
N ASP A 141 1.91 19.95 -4.88
CA ASP A 141 3.15 20.47 -4.31
C ASP A 141 3.80 19.45 -3.35
N PHE A 142 4.40 18.42 -3.95
CA PHE A 142 5.24 17.45 -3.28
C PHE A 142 6.56 17.30 -4.04
N PRO A 143 7.66 16.89 -3.42
CA PRO A 143 8.95 16.72 -4.09
C PRO A 143 8.96 15.45 -4.95
N ILE A 144 8.02 15.36 -5.91
CA ILE A 144 7.91 14.24 -6.84
C ILE A 144 8.90 14.44 -7.97
N LYS A 145 9.88 13.53 -8.10
CA LYS A 145 10.88 13.54 -9.18
C LYS A 145 10.26 13.23 -10.54
N GLU A 146 9.39 12.22 -10.55
CA GLU A 146 8.75 11.73 -11.77
C GLU A 146 7.48 10.97 -11.42
N ARG A 147 6.48 10.99 -12.31
CA ARG A 147 5.23 10.23 -12.17
C ARG A 147 5.11 9.18 -13.26
N CYS A 148 4.75 7.97 -12.86
CA CYS A 148 4.31 6.91 -13.75
C CYS A 148 2.79 6.76 -13.61
N TYR A 149 2.05 7.17 -14.62
CA TYR A 149 0.59 7.11 -14.60
C TYR A 149 0.07 5.71 -14.91
N ILE A 150 -0.89 5.28 -14.14
CA ILE A 150 -1.60 4.00 -14.28
C ILE A 150 -3.06 4.30 -14.63
N ASP A 151 -3.60 3.56 -15.60
CA ASP A 151 -5.04 3.63 -15.88
C ASP A 151 -5.81 3.11 -14.65
N LYS A 152 -6.74 3.92 -14.14
CA LYS A 152 -7.57 3.56 -12.98
C LYS A 152 -8.45 2.33 -13.22
N PHE A 153 -8.78 2.03 -14.48
CA PHE A 153 -9.59 0.88 -14.87
C PHE A 153 -8.77 -0.39 -15.18
N LEU A 154 -7.48 -0.35 -14.98
CA LEU A 154 -6.60 -1.49 -15.28
C LEU A 154 -7.02 -2.76 -14.52
N VAL A 155 -7.56 -2.62 -13.31
CA VAL A 155 -8.12 -3.73 -12.52
C VAL A 155 -9.21 -4.47 -13.29
N ASN A 156 -10.05 -3.74 -14.04
CA ASN A 156 -11.19 -4.32 -14.77
C ASN A 156 -10.74 -5.31 -15.85
N ASN A 157 -9.53 -5.11 -16.38
CA ASN A 157 -8.96 -5.89 -17.49
C ASN A 157 -7.65 -6.59 -17.08
N TRP A 158 -7.44 -6.81 -15.77
CA TRP A 158 -6.18 -7.33 -15.24
C TRP A 158 -5.74 -8.64 -15.94
N ASN A 159 -6.67 -9.52 -16.22
CA ASN A 159 -6.38 -10.81 -16.86
C ASN A 159 -5.71 -10.67 -18.23
N GLU A 160 -6.04 -9.61 -18.97
CA GLU A 160 -5.51 -9.37 -20.31
C GLU A 160 -4.23 -8.53 -20.32
N VAL A 161 -4.06 -7.66 -19.31
CA VAL A 161 -3.00 -6.62 -19.38
C VAL A 161 -1.88 -6.79 -18.34
N TRP A 162 -2.03 -7.73 -17.40
CA TRP A 162 -1.14 -7.80 -16.25
C TRP A 162 0.34 -8.02 -16.60
N GLU A 163 0.63 -8.82 -17.63
CA GLU A 163 2.01 -9.08 -18.06
C GLU A 163 2.64 -7.81 -18.63
N THR A 164 1.95 -7.18 -19.59
CA THR A 164 2.44 -5.96 -20.25
C THR A 164 2.61 -4.81 -19.25
N GLU A 165 1.63 -4.62 -18.35
CA GLU A 165 1.71 -3.55 -17.35
C GLU A 165 2.76 -3.84 -16.28
N THR A 166 2.91 -5.09 -15.87
CA THR A 166 3.99 -5.48 -14.96
C THR A 166 5.35 -5.25 -15.59
N GLU A 167 5.56 -5.63 -16.83
CA GLU A 167 6.79 -5.36 -17.57
C GLU A 167 7.06 -3.85 -17.67
N ARG A 168 6.04 -3.05 -17.97
CA ARG A 168 6.14 -1.59 -18.03
C ARG A 168 6.60 -1.00 -16.70
N ILE A 169 6.03 -1.45 -15.57
CA ILE A 169 6.44 -1.01 -14.23
C ILE A 169 7.86 -1.46 -13.90
N LEU A 170 8.20 -2.69 -14.20
CA LEU A 170 9.56 -3.20 -13.97
C LEU A 170 10.60 -2.44 -14.80
N ASN A 171 10.30 -2.15 -16.07
CA ASN A 171 11.15 -1.32 -16.92
C ASN A 171 11.29 0.12 -16.39
N TYR A 172 10.22 0.69 -15.84
CA TYR A 172 10.24 2.02 -15.25
C TYR A 172 11.18 2.12 -14.04
N ILE A 173 11.31 1.03 -13.24
CA ILE A 173 12.09 1.08 -12.00
C ILE A 173 13.49 0.47 -12.11
N LYS A 174 13.82 -0.27 -13.18
CA LYS A 174 15.04 -1.10 -13.28
C LYS A 174 16.36 -0.34 -13.06
N ASP A 175 16.42 0.92 -13.52
CA ASP A 175 17.64 1.74 -13.47
C ASP A 175 17.66 2.74 -12.29
N LYS A 176 16.61 2.73 -11.44
CA LYS A 176 16.52 3.60 -10.27
C LYS A 176 17.28 2.98 -9.10
N GLN A 177 18.15 3.74 -8.42
CA GLN A 177 18.99 3.26 -7.32
C GLN A 177 18.93 4.22 -6.15
N ASN A 178 18.80 3.67 -4.94
CA ASN A 178 18.74 4.45 -3.70
C ASN A 178 17.54 5.42 -3.65
N GLU A 179 16.42 5.03 -4.25
CA GLU A 179 15.25 5.87 -4.41
C GLU A 179 14.09 5.43 -3.51
N LEU A 180 13.26 6.42 -3.15
CA LEU A 180 11.95 6.19 -2.57
C LEU A 180 10.92 6.14 -3.71
N ILE A 181 10.21 5.01 -3.84
CA ILE A 181 9.21 4.77 -4.88
C ILE A 181 7.88 4.50 -4.20
N CYS A 182 6.95 5.44 -4.36
CA CYS A 182 5.62 5.39 -3.77
C CYS A 182 4.59 4.90 -4.78
N PHE A 183 3.73 4.00 -4.37
CA PHE A 183 2.65 3.45 -5.18
C PHE A 183 1.30 3.88 -4.62
N ALA A 184 0.47 4.45 -5.48
CA ALA A 184 -0.91 4.86 -5.23
C ALA A 184 -1.81 4.35 -6.39
N SER A 185 -1.78 3.04 -6.66
CA SER A 185 -2.39 2.41 -7.83
C SER A 185 -3.30 1.22 -7.48
N GLY A 186 -3.95 1.26 -6.32
CA GLY A 186 -4.95 0.27 -5.91
C GLY A 186 -4.35 -1.12 -5.62
N PRO A 187 -5.12 -2.20 -5.89
CA PRO A 187 -4.71 -3.55 -5.51
C PRO A 187 -3.47 -4.06 -6.26
N MET A 188 -3.21 -3.59 -7.48
CA MET A 188 -2.05 -3.98 -8.29
C MET A 188 -0.72 -3.66 -7.59
N THR A 189 -0.68 -2.61 -6.78
CA THR A 189 0.48 -2.22 -5.98
C THR A 189 1.06 -3.39 -5.19
N LYS A 190 0.20 -4.21 -4.58
CA LYS A 190 0.60 -5.35 -3.74
C LYS A 190 1.29 -6.43 -4.56
N VAL A 191 0.93 -6.56 -5.83
CA VAL A 191 1.52 -7.50 -6.79
C VAL A 191 2.86 -6.97 -7.32
N TRP A 192 2.94 -5.66 -7.62
CA TRP A 192 4.14 -5.09 -8.24
C TRP A 192 5.29 -4.88 -7.27
N ILE A 193 5.05 -4.43 -6.03
CA ILE A 193 6.13 -4.15 -5.07
C ILE A 193 7.04 -5.36 -4.84
N PRO A 194 6.55 -6.59 -4.56
CA PRO A 194 7.44 -7.75 -4.42
C PRO A 194 8.30 -8.01 -5.67
N LYS A 195 7.72 -7.87 -6.87
CA LYS A 195 8.43 -8.04 -8.14
C LYS A 195 9.49 -6.94 -8.36
N CYS A 196 9.17 -5.70 -8.00
CA CYS A 196 10.11 -4.59 -8.04
C CYS A 196 11.29 -4.81 -7.09
N MET A 197 11.05 -5.32 -5.88
CA MET A 197 12.09 -5.66 -4.92
C MET A 197 12.98 -6.81 -5.39
N GLU A 198 12.41 -7.76 -6.10
CA GLU A 198 13.16 -8.89 -6.68
C GLU A 198 14.07 -8.42 -7.82
N LEU A 199 13.55 -7.58 -8.73
CA LEU A 199 14.32 -7.04 -9.86
C LEU A 199 15.38 -6.04 -9.41
N ASN A 200 15.01 -5.12 -8.51
CA ASN A 200 15.86 -4.00 -8.08
C ASN A 200 15.75 -3.80 -6.56
N PRO A 201 16.53 -4.54 -5.76
CA PRO A 201 16.43 -4.55 -4.31
C PRO A 201 17.00 -3.31 -3.60
N ASN A 202 17.61 -2.38 -4.35
CA ASN A 202 18.34 -1.23 -3.80
C ASN A 202 17.48 0.06 -3.76
N ASN A 203 16.19 -0.10 -3.47
CA ASN A 203 15.25 0.99 -3.34
C ASN A 203 14.31 0.76 -2.15
N VAL A 204 13.57 1.79 -1.78
CA VAL A 204 12.42 1.70 -0.87
C VAL A 204 11.13 1.73 -1.68
N TYR A 205 10.24 0.77 -1.48
CA TYR A 205 8.97 0.65 -2.17
C TYR A 205 7.80 0.75 -1.18
N LEU A 206 7.00 1.80 -1.27
CA LEU A 206 5.88 2.02 -0.35
C LEU A 206 4.54 1.96 -1.06
N ASP A 207 3.68 1.07 -0.62
CA ASP A 207 2.25 1.13 -0.91
C ASP A 207 1.61 2.23 -0.05
N ILE A 208 1.56 3.44 -0.56
CA ILE A 208 0.92 4.56 0.14
C ILE A 208 -0.61 4.60 -0.07
N GLY A 209 -1.15 3.78 -0.98
CA GLY A 209 -2.58 3.68 -1.25
C GLY A 209 -3.21 5.04 -1.53
N SER A 210 -4.26 5.38 -0.78
CA SER A 210 -5.05 6.60 -0.95
C SER A 210 -4.50 7.85 -0.21
N VAL A 211 -3.28 7.79 0.34
CA VAL A 211 -2.69 8.91 1.12
C VAL A 211 -2.70 10.23 0.38
N LEU A 212 -2.39 10.22 -0.92
CA LEU A 212 -2.31 11.41 -1.75
C LEU A 212 -3.60 11.70 -2.56
N ASP A 213 -4.69 10.95 -2.37
CA ASP A 213 -5.90 11.08 -3.20
C ASP A 213 -6.50 12.48 -3.19
N CYS A 214 -6.50 13.17 -2.05
CA CYS A 214 -6.99 14.54 -1.97
C CYS A 214 -6.14 15.55 -2.77
N TYR A 215 -4.87 15.24 -3.03
CA TYR A 215 -3.97 16.07 -3.81
C TYR A 215 -3.91 15.66 -5.29
N THR A 216 -3.96 14.38 -5.58
CA THR A 216 -3.73 13.84 -6.93
C THR A 216 -5.01 13.48 -7.69
N LYS A 217 -6.13 13.32 -6.98
CA LYS A 217 -7.45 12.97 -7.55
C LYS A 217 -8.55 13.95 -7.14
N GLY A 218 -8.32 14.85 -6.16
CA GLY A 218 -9.36 15.67 -5.55
C GLY A 218 -10.35 14.89 -4.69
N THR A 219 -10.04 13.65 -4.34
CA THR A 219 -10.93 12.77 -3.56
C THR A 219 -10.66 12.94 -2.06
N ILE A 220 -11.68 13.33 -1.32
CA ILE A 220 -11.61 13.46 0.15
C ILE A 220 -11.83 12.08 0.77
N ARG A 221 -10.92 11.67 1.65
CA ARG A 221 -11.03 10.44 2.45
C ARG A 221 -11.42 10.78 3.89
N PRO A 222 -12.17 9.93 4.61
CA PRO A 222 -12.62 10.24 5.98
C PRO A 222 -11.48 10.64 6.92
N TYR A 223 -10.32 10.04 6.82
CA TYR A 223 -9.16 10.35 7.68
C TYR A 223 -8.47 11.69 7.36
N THR A 224 -8.83 12.36 6.26
CA THR A 224 -8.31 13.70 5.95
C THR A 224 -9.04 14.80 6.72
N ASP A 225 -10.22 14.50 7.30
CA ASP A 225 -10.94 15.40 8.21
C ASP A 225 -10.49 15.16 9.66
N PRO A 226 -9.90 16.14 10.34
CA PRO A 226 -9.39 15.98 11.70
C PRO A 226 -10.49 15.73 12.76
N ASN A 227 -11.76 15.91 12.40
CA ASN A 227 -12.87 15.70 13.32
C ASN A 227 -13.41 14.27 13.33
N THR A 228 -13.01 13.43 12.40
CA THR A 228 -13.46 12.04 12.33
C THR A 228 -12.73 11.13 13.33
N THR A 229 -13.34 9.98 13.68
CA THR A 229 -12.71 8.96 14.50
C THR A 229 -11.46 8.40 13.82
N TYR A 230 -11.50 8.23 12.50
CA TYR A 230 -10.36 7.72 11.72
C TYR A 230 -9.07 8.53 11.86
N SER A 231 -9.18 9.85 12.03
CA SER A 231 -8.02 10.72 12.22
C SER A 231 -7.48 10.72 13.66
N LYS A 232 -8.28 10.28 14.63
CA LYS A 232 -7.96 10.33 16.07
C LYS A 232 -7.54 8.98 16.65
N GLU A 233 -8.07 7.89 16.13
CA GLU A 233 -7.81 6.55 16.64
C GLU A 233 -6.48 6.02 16.12
N CYS A 234 -5.66 5.52 17.04
CA CYS A 234 -4.44 4.79 16.71
C CYS A 234 -4.75 3.30 16.67
N CYS A 235 -4.39 2.63 15.59
CA CYS A 235 -4.52 1.19 15.49
C CYS A 235 -3.59 0.51 16.48
N ILE A 236 -4.13 -0.45 17.24
CA ILE A 236 -3.40 -1.25 18.22
C ILE A 236 -3.75 -2.72 17.95
N PHE A 237 -2.76 -3.60 18.02
CA PHE A 237 -2.97 -5.03 18.14
C PHE A 237 -2.90 -5.40 19.62
N LEU A 238 -3.95 -6.02 20.11
CA LEU A 238 -4.06 -6.53 21.48
C LEU A 238 -3.58 -7.97 21.54
#